data_3e91392225b46b9adc716644ddcbaeca
#
_entry.id   3e91392225b46b9adc716644ddcbaeca
#
_cell.length_a   1.000
_cell.length_b   1.000
_cell.length_c   1.000
_cell.angle_alpha   90.00
_cell.angle_beta   90.00
_cell.angle_gamma   90.00
#
_symmetry.space_group_name_H-M   'P 1'
#
loop_
_entity.id
_entity.type
_entity.pdbx_description
1 polymer ?
#
loop_
_entity_poly.entity_id
_entity_poly.type
_entity_poly.pdbx_seq_one_letter_code
_entity_poly.pdbx_strand_id
1 'polypeptide(L)'
;MLYFLLNNIIKKIIFIFHLKKMLNKQILIILLLNLIECDKEKLNLVESLIKWSKKRKIYINPSLKLNPVDGDHNLPYFTSNEEIKTNTTLISIPKNMLITQNLITELINNNTKSKYKGLWEKLLHLDNAYINYYSTKELFYMATMIEHFMRIKKGKFYHLFGKYLDIYQYTNLDNYPIFYSKEEIDFISQTNFYDEINRALNSIENEQKILTNDLKYFSSDLEAFLKYRVLILSNSINKNNITYVIPFYDSFKRDIFENICDAKIEYDNITQSFNIVSINNIAKNKEIVVLMKRMPNKSTLLYFGFTSENNNFIGSYPIEKLNNLLRQRLKLDLNVLPINRTYDISDGNFINNNIESYKSLKEKIDKYKNNPIGEYILMKDNLEDYLKLYDKFTDGKFNEIYYGNQKIINVKRIINMEKKLIEVRLNYLNSVINDKKKNQKQDL
;
A
#
# COMPACT_ATOMS: atom_id res chain seq x y z
N MET A 1 -2.40 22.64 23.04
CA MET A 1 -2.38 21.39 23.81
C MET A 1 -3.68 21.18 24.60
N LEU A 2 -4.04 22.08 25.50
CA LEU A 2 -5.27 21.97 26.33
C LEU A 2 -6.56 21.91 25.51
N TYR A 3 -6.67 22.69 24.44
CA TYR A 3 -7.84 22.74 23.54
C TYR A 3 -8.06 21.45 22.75
N PHE A 4 -6.98 20.80 22.32
CA PHE A 4 -7.04 19.51 21.61
C PHE A 4 -7.49 18.38 22.54
N LEU A 5 -6.95 18.36 23.77
CA LEU A 5 -7.38 17.43 24.81
C LEU A 5 -8.87 17.64 25.16
N LEU A 6 -9.32 18.89 25.32
CA LEU A 6 -10.71 19.21 25.61
C LEU A 6 -11.65 18.77 24.46
N ASN A 7 -11.29 19.02 23.21
CA ASN A 7 -12.14 18.65 22.06
C ASN A 7 -12.27 17.13 21.87
N ASN A 8 -11.18 16.38 22.07
CA ASN A 8 -11.22 14.93 22.06
C ASN A 8 -11.99 14.34 23.25
N ILE A 9 -11.82 14.92 24.43
CA ILE A 9 -12.58 14.54 25.62
C ILE A 9 -14.07 14.82 25.41
N ILE A 10 -14.45 15.95 24.83
CA ILE A 10 -15.85 16.29 24.55
C ILE A 10 -16.47 15.32 23.55
N LYS A 11 -15.80 15.00 22.44
CA LYS A 11 -16.29 14.00 21.47
C LYS A 11 -16.46 12.62 22.11
N LYS A 12 -15.54 12.22 22.97
CA LYS A 12 -15.60 10.95 23.71
C LYS A 12 -16.71 10.96 24.77
N ILE A 13 -16.92 12.06 25.46
CA ILE A 13 -18.02 12.23 26.42
C ILE A 13 -19.39 12.14 25.72
N ILE A 14 -19.53 12.72 24.53
CA ILE A 14 -20.77 12.62 23.73
C ILE A 14 -21.01 11.16 23.31
N PHE A 15 -20.00 10.45 22.84
CA PHE A 15 -20.08 9.01 22.53
C PHE A 15 -20.47 8.16 23.74
N ILE A 16 -19.86 8.46 24.90
CA ILE A 16 -20.15 7.80 26.17
C ILE A 16 -21.57 8.11 26.69
N PHE A 17 -22.08 9.32 26.44
CA PHE A 17 -23.46 9.68 26.80
C PHE A 17 -24.49 8.83 26.01
N HIS A 18 -24.19 8.45 24.77
CA HIS A 18 -25.02 7.50 24.00
C HIS A 18 -24.94 6.06 24.56
N LEU A 19 -23.80 5.66 25.10
CA LEU A 19 -23.61 4.36 25.79
C LEU A 19 -24.20 4.33 27.22
N LYS A 20 -24.48 5.49 27.81
CA LYS A 20 -24.93 5.63 29.20
C LYS A 20 -26.25 4.89 29.54
N LYS A 21 -27.07 4.57 28.53
CA LYS A 21 -28.29 3.75 28.71
C LYS A 21 -28.02 2.27 28.92
N MET A 22 -26.79 1.78 28.62
CA MET A 22 -26.47 0.35 28.57
C MET A 22 -25.38 -0.11 29.55
N LEU A 23 -24.59 0.80 30.15
CA LEU A 23 -23.39 0.42 30.93
C LEU A 23 -23.47 0.88 32.40
N ASN A 24 -22.99 0.03 33.30
CA ASN A 24 -22.80 0.35 34.71
C ASN A 24 -21.83 1.51 34.88
N LYS A 25 -22.09 2.47 35.83
CA LYS A 25 -21.25 3.65 36.09
C LYS A 25 -19.76 3.31 36.29
N GLN A 26 -19.47 2.20 36.94
CA GLN A 26 -18.08 1.78 37.17
C GLN A 26 -17.34 1.42 35.89
N ILE A 27 -17.99 0.69 34.96
CA ILE A 27 -17.42 0.36 33.65
C ILE A 27 -17.18 1.63 32.84
N LEU A 28 -18.08 2.60 32.91
CA LEU A 28 -17.96 3.88 32.23
C LEU A 28 -16.76 4.70 32.74
N ILE A 29 -16.51 4.71 34.04
CA ILE A 29 -15.35 5.41 34.65
C ILE A 29 -14.05 4.70 34.20
N ILE A 30 -14.00 3.37 34.21
CA ILE A 30 -12.82 2.61 33.77
C ILE A 30 -12.53 2.89 32.28
N LEU A 31 -13.55 2.90 31.43
CA LEU A 31 -13.39 3.23 30.00
C LEU A 31 -12.87 4.66 29.80
N LEU A 32 -13.39 5.63 30.57
CA LEU A 32 -12.91 7.02 30.53
C LEU A 32 -11.46 7.16 30.97
N LEU A 33 -11.08 6.49 32.05
CA LEU A 33 -9.70 6.52 32.55
C LEU A 33 -8.74 5.90 31.51
N ASN A 34 -9.09 4.76 30.94
CA ASN A 34 -8.29 4.11 29.89
C ASN A 34 -8.17 5.00 28.64
N LEU A 35 -9.22 5.70 28.24
CA LEU A 35 -9.17 6.63 27.11
C LEU A 35 -8.28 7.84 27.37
N ILE A 36 -8.32 8.39 28.58
CA ILE A 36 -7.45 9.51 28.98
C ILE A 36 -5.97 9.08 29.02
N GLU A 37 -5.70 7.89 29.54
CA GLU A 37 -4.34 7.33 29.60
C GLU A 37 -3.79 7.07 28.20
N CYS A 38 -4.58 6.50 27.29
CA CYS A 38 -4.22 6.30 25.89
C CYS A 38 -3.89 7.61 25.16
N ASP A 39 -4.66 8.67 25.38
CA ASP A 39 -4.37 9.97 24.76
C ASP A 39 -3.10 10.62 25.33
N LYS A 40 -2.82 10.42 26.61
CA LYS A 40 -1.58 10.88 27.24
C LYS A 40 -0.35 10.14 26.68
N GLU A 41 -0.46 8.85 26.48
CA GLU A 41 0.62 8.05 25.85
C GLU A 41 0.92 8.53 24.43
N LYS A 42 -0.11 8.80 23.62
CA LYS A 42 0.06 9.31 22.24
C LYS A 42 0.74 10.69 22.22
N LEU A 43 0.41 11.58 23.15
CA LEU A 43 1.07 12.88 23.29
C LEU A 43 2.53 12.74 23.72
N ASN A 44 2.82 11.89 24.70
CA ASN A 44 4.18 11.59 25.13
C ASN A 44 5.03 11.01 24.00
N LEU A 45 4.43 10.20 23.12
CA LEU A 45 5.09 9.67 21.94
C LEU A 45 5.53 10.79 20.99
N VAL A 46 4.65 11.73 20.64
CA VAL A 46 4.98 12.89 19.79
C VAL A 46 6.10 13.73 20.39
N GLU A 47 6.02 14.05 21.68
CA GLU A 47 7.10 14.81 22.36
C GLU A 47 8.43 14.06 22.33
N SER A 48 8.39 12.74 22.53
CA SER A 48 9.56 11.86 22.46
C SER A 48 10.19 11.88 21.06
N LEU A 49 9.36 11.85 20.00
CA LEU A 49 9.81 11.93 18.61
C LEU A 49 10.48 13.27 18.27
N ILE A 50 9.89 14.38 18.72
CA ILE A 50 10.48 15.72 18.53
C ILE A 50 11.82 15.84 19.28
N LYS A 51 11.91 15.33 20.52
CA LYS A 51 13.18 15.29 21.26
C LYS A 51 14.22 14.42 20.55
N TRP A 52 13.80 13.26 20.04
CA TRP A 52 14.65 12.36 19.30
C TRP A 52 15.17 13.01 18.00
N SER A 53 14.31 13.67 17.22
CA SER A 53 14.71 14.32 15.96
C SER A 53 15.75 15.42 16.20
N LYS A 54 15.56 16.26 17.21
CA LYS A 54 16.56 17.30 17.62
C LYS A 54 17.90 16.69 17.99
N LYS A 55 17.90 15.62 18.81
CA LYS A 55 19.12 14.89 19.20
C LYS A 55 19.85 14.29 17.98
N ARG A 56 19.11 13.93 16.92
CA ARG A 56 19.62 13.33 15.69
C ARG A 56 19.94 14.34 14.59
N LYS A 57 19.81 15.63 14.88
CA LYS A 57 20.04 16.73 13.92
C LYS A 57 19.13 16.65 12.70
N ILE A 58 17.95 16.03 12.83
CA ILE A 58 16.89 16.11 11.83
C ILE A 58 16.29 17.49 11.97
N TYR A 59 16.32 18.27 10.89
CA TYR A 59 15.66 19.56 10.86
C TYR A 59 14.16 19.34 10.64
N ILE A 60 13.35 19.95 11.49
CA ILE A 60 11.89 20.08 11.33
C ILE A 60 11.59 21.57 11.39
N ASN A 61 10.95 22.10 10.35
CA ASN A 61 10.60 23.52 10.26
C ASN A 61 9.71 23.91 11.46
N PRO A 62 10.01 25.02 12.16
CA PRO A 62 9.20 25.48 13.31
C PRO A 62 7.73 25.72 13.00
N SER A 63 7.40 26.04 11.74
CA SER A 63 6.02 26.22 11.29
C SER A 63 5.27 24.88 11.11
N LEU A 64 5.90 23.74 11.38
CA LEU A 64 5.25 22.43 11.42
C LEU A 64 4.85 22.04 12.83
N LYS A 65 3.72 21.40 12.94
CA LYS A 65 3.24 20.73 14.15
C LYS A 65 3.06 19.23 13.86
N LEU A 66 3.74 18.38 14.64
CA LEU A 66 3.48 16.96 14.66
C LEU A 66 2.30 16.68 15.60
N ASN A 67 1.24 16.12 15.07
CA ASN A 67 0.03 15.76 15.79
C ASN A 67 0.06 14.27 16.17
N PRO A 68 -0.55 13.88 17.28
CA PRO A 68 -0.67 12.46 17.65
C PRO A 68 -1.62 11.71 16.72
N VAL A 69 -1.54 10.39 16.75
CA VAL A 69 -2.50 9.49 16.09
C VAL A 69 -3.92 9.80 16.55
N ASP A 70 -4.85 9.89 15.60
CA ASP A 70 -6.28 10.11 15.87
C ASP A 70 -7.15 9.11 15.07
N GLY A 71 -8.47 9.33 15.00
CA GLY A 71 -9.40 8.42 14.32
C GLY A 71 -9.21 8.35 12.80
N ASP A 72 -8.61 9.39 12.21
CA ASP A 72 -8.43 9.50 10.75
C ASP A 72 -6.98 9.14 10.31
N HIS A 73 -6.04 9.14 11.26
CA HIS A 73 -4.61 8.95 11.00
C HIS A 73 -4.05 7.78 11.79
N ASN A 74 -3.43 6.86 11.11
CA ASN A 74 -2.80 5.66 11.69
C ASN A 74 -1.41 5.93 12.29
N LEU A 75 -0.82 7.07 11.99
CA LEU A 75 0.51 7.52 12.44
C LEU A 75 0.44 8.98 12.90
N PRO A 76 1.41 9.46 13.70
CA PRO A 76 1.58 10.88 13.94
C PRO A 76 1.74 11.62 12.62
N TYR A 77 1.08 12.75 12.43
CA TYR A 77 1.01 13.45 11.17
C TYR A 77 1.32 14.95 11.30
N PHE A 78 1.84 15.55 10.21
CA PHE A 78 2.21 16.94 10.18
C PHE A 78 1.10 17.86 9.65
N THR A 79 0.89 18.96 10.38
CA THR A 79 0.11 20.12 9.93
C THR A 79 0.97 21.38 10.02
N SER A 80 0.60 22.40 9.25
CA SER A 80 1.20 23.73 9.35
C SER A 80 0.64 24.50 10.57
N ASN A 81 1.50 25.15 11.37
CA ASN A 81 1.08 26.07 12.44
C ASN A 81 0.85 27.50 11.90
N GLU A 82 1.53 27.83 10.83
CA GLU A 82 1.56 29.14 10.19
C GLU A 82 1.52 28.95 8.68
N GLU A 83 1.36 30.04 7.93
CA GLU A 83 1.52 30.00 6.48
C GLU A 83 2.97 29.66 6.13
N ILE A 84 3.18 28.70 5.23
CA ILE A 84 4.50 28.29 4.74
C ILE A 84 4.61 28.66 3.28
N LYS A 85 5.66 29.37 2.92
CA LYS A 85 5.92 29.80 1.55
C LYS A 85 6.44 28.66 0.68
N THR A 86 6.20 28.74 -0.63
CA THR A 86 6.80 27.81 -1.60
C THR A 86 8.34 27.80 -1.49
N ASN A 87 8.97 26.70 -1.88
CA ASN A 87 10.42 26.43 -1.77
C ASN A 87 10.99 26.48 -0.34
N THR A 88 10.14 26.27 0.67
CA THR A 88 10.58 26.17 2.06
C THR A 88 10.89 24.72 2.40
N THR A 89 12.06 24.46 2.99
CA THR A 89 12.38 23.14 3.55
C THR A 89 11.52 22.89 4.77
N LEU A 90 10.71 21.83 4.70
CA LEU A 90 9.83 21.38 5.78
C LEU A 90 10.56 20.46 6.73
N ILE A 91 11.23 19.45 6.20
CA ILE A 91 12.06 18.50 6.95
C ILE A 91 13.34 18.26 6.16
N SER A 92 14.47 18.15 6.87
CA SER A 92 15.73 17.68 6.30
C SER A 92 16.30 16.54 7.12
N ILE A 93 16.49 15.38 6.50
CA ILE A 93 16.98 14.15 7.12
C ILE A 93 18.40 13.88 6.64
N PRO A 94 19.40 14.01 7.53
CA PRO A 94 20.80 13.82 7.16
C PRO A 94 21.12 12.34 6.87
N LYS A 95 22.12 12.10 6.02
CA LYS A 95 22.55 10.77 5.56
C LYS A 95 22.64 9.71 6.67
N ASN A 96 23.22 10.08 7.81
CA ASN A 96 23.41 9.16 8.94
C ASN A 96 22.12 8.79 9.68
N MET A 97 21.00 9.38 9.30
CA MET A 97 19.65 9.07 9.79
C MET A 97 18.77 8.39 8.74
N LEU A 98 19.33 8.04 7.59
CA LEU A 98 18.68 7.24 6.57
C LEU A 98 18.98 5.76 6.83
N ILE A 99 17.92 4.95 6.94
CA ILE A 99 18.09 3.50 7.16
C ILE A 99 18.33 2.86 5.80
N THR A 100 19.47 2.21 5.64
CA THR A 100 19.88 1.50 4.41
C THR A 100 20.43 0.12 4.77
N GLN A 101 20.47 -0.78 3.79
CA GLN A 101 21.13 -2.07 3.95
C GLN A 101 22.60 -1.90 4.37
N ASN A 102 23.31 -0.94 3.77
CA ASN A 102 24.72 -0.69 4.11
C ASN A 102 24.90 -0.26 5.57
N LEU A 103 24.03 0.64 6.07
CA LEU A 103 24.06 1.04 7.47
C LEU A 103 23.81 -0.16 8.41
N ILE A 104 22.84 -0.99 8.10
CA ILE A 104 22.53 -2.20 8.87
C ILE A 104 23.75 -3.14 8.88
N THR A 105 24.36 -3.38 7.72
CA THR A 105 25.54 -4.22 7.57
C THR A 105 26.73 -3.67 8.39
N GLU A 106 26.99 -2.37 8.32
CA GLU A 106 28.04 -1.72 9.10
C GLU A 106 27.82 -1.90 10.61
N LEU A 107 26.59 -1.69 11.08
CA LEU A 107 26.26 -1.81 12.49
C LEU A 107 26.38 -3.25 13.02
N ILE A 108 26.17 -4.26 12.17
CA ILE A 108 26.34 -5.67 12.49
C ILE A 108 27.83 -6.03 12.53
N ASN A 109 28.59 -5.62 11.51
CA ASN A 109 30.01 -5.95 11.38
C ASN A 109 30.88 -5.32 12.50
N ASN A 110 30.52 -4.11 12.93
CA ASN A 110 31.21 -3.43 14.04
C ASN A 110 30.91 -4.07 15.40
N ASN A 111 30.02 -5.06 15.47
CA ASN A 111 29.69 -5.78 16.69
C ASN A 111 30.15 -7.25 16.59
N THR A 112 31.44 -7.47 16.70
CA THR A 112 32.13 -8.77 16.50
C THR A 112 31.64 -9.92 17.41
N LYS A 113 30.96 -9.62 18.52
CA LYS A 113 30.38 -10.63 19.46
C LYS A 113 28.89 -10.91 19.22
N SER A 114 28.34 -10.42 18.11
CA SER A 114 26.89 -10.46 17.89
C SER A 114 26.44 -11.81 17.35
N LYS A 115 25.52 -12.49 18.07
CA LYS A 115 24.74 -13.63 17.57
C LYS A 115 24.07 -13.36 16.21
N TYR A 116 23.99 -12.10 15.81
CA TYR A 116 23.30 -11.59 14.63
C TYR A 116 24.12 -11.70 13.36
N LYS A 117 25.46 -11.78 13.50
CA LYS A 117 26.34 -11.93 12.34
C LYS A 117 26.03 -13.20 11.56
N GLY A 118 25.80 -14.32 12.24
CA GLY A 118 25.42 -15.58 11.59
C GLY A 118 24.07 -15.54 10.90
N LEU A 119 23.07 -14.86 11.48
CA LEU A 119 21.77 -14.66 10.81
C LEU A 119 21.91 -13.77 9.58
N TRP A 120 22.63 -12.66 9.72
CA TRP A 120 22.84 -11.72 8.62
C TRP A 120 23.59 -12.36 7.46
N GLU A 121 24.64 -13.12 7.74
CA GLU A 121 25.39 -13.87 6.73
C GLU A 121 24.46 -14.87 6.00
N LYS A 122 23.64 -15.61 6.71
CA LYS A 122 22.64 -16.50 6.10
C LYS A 122 21.65 -15.75 5.21
N LEU A 123 21.12 -14.61 5.68
CA LEU A 123 20.21 -13.77 4.89
C LEU A 123 20.88 -13.29 3.60
N LEU A 124 22.13 -12.85 3.63
CA LEU A 124 22.87 -12.38 2.46
C LEU A 124 23.10 -13.49 1.42
N HIS A 125 23.22 -14.74 1.85
CA HIS A 125 23.44 -15.90 0.99
C HIS A 125 22.16 -16.57 0.47
N LEU A 126 20.98 -16.07 0.85
CA LEU A 126 19.71 -16.60 0.31
C LEU A 126 19.63 -16.38 -1.20
N ASP A 127 19.18 -17.39 -1.92
CA ASP A 127 18.98 -17.30 -3.35
C ASP A 127 17.83 -16.34 -3.70
N ASN A 128 17.97 -15.55 -4.76
CA ASN A 128 16.95 -14.61 -5.23
C ASN A 128 15.66 -15.31 -5.71
N ALA A 129 15.72 -16.60 -6.00
CA ALA A 129 14.57 -17.40 -6.43
C ALA A 129 13.43 -17.45 -5.38
N TYR A 130 13.74 -17.20 -4.11
CA TYR A 130 12.76 -17.27 -3.02
C TYR A 130 12.01 -15.96 -2.77
N ILE A 131 12.46 -14.83 -3.34
CA ILE A 131 11.94 -13.51 -3.00
C ILE A 131 11.33 -12.90 -4.26
N ASN A 132 10.04 -13.13 -4.45
CA ASN A 132 9.32 -12.70 -5.64
C ASN A 132 8.26 -11.63 -5.33
N TYR A 133 8.02 -10.76 -6.29
CA TYR A 133 6.90 -9.89 -6.53
C TYR A 133 6.61 -8.76 -5.52
N TYR A 134 6.51 -9.01 -4.20
CA TYR A 134 6.06 -7.99 -3.22
C TYR A 134 7.19 -7.15 -2.65
N SER A 135 8.43 -7.64 -2.67
CA SER A 135 9.61 -6.85 -2.31
C SER A 135 10.89 -7.37 -2.93
N THR A 136 11.89 -6.49 -2.91
CA THR A 136 13.26 -6.88 -3.24
C THR A 136 13.88 -7.65 -2.06
N LYS A 137 14.88 -8.45 -2.36
CA LYS A 137 15.72 -9.12 -1.35
C LYS A 137 16.24 -8.13 -0.29
N GLU A 138 16.63 -6.93 -0.72
CA GLU A 138 17.09 -5.85 0.15
C GLU A 138 16.04 -5.45 1.19
N LEU A 139 14.78 -5.24 0.76
CA LEU A 139 13.68 -4.86 1.66
C LEU A 139 13.35 -5.96 2.67
N PHE A 140 13.38 -7.22 2.24
CA PHE A 140 13.19 -8.37 3.12
C PHE A 140 14.28 -8.43 4.21
N TYR A 141 15.54 -8.23 3.85
CA TYR A 141 16.66 -8.21 4.80
C TYR A 141 16.51 -7.07 5.79
N MET A 142 16.21 -5.89 5.29
CA MET A 142 16.03 -4.71 6.15
C MET A 142 14.88 -4.94 7.13
N ALA A 143 13.74 -5.47 6.69
CA ALA A 143 12.59 -5.76 7.55
C ALA A 143 12.95 -6.76 8.65
N THR A 144 13.59 -7.86 8.28
CA THR A 144 14.01 -8.90 9.24
C THR A 144 14.96 -8.34 10.29
N MET A 145 15.94 -7.54 9.87
CA MET A 145 16.92 -7.00 10.82
C MET A 145 16.33 -5.89 11.69
N ILE A 146 15.46 -5.05 11.16
CA ILE A 146 14.76 -4.02 11.93
C ILE A 146 13.86 -4.68 12.98
N GLU A 147 13.03 -5.66 12.59
CA GLU A 147 12.23 -6.42 13.57
C GLU A 147 13.11 -6.98 14.68
N HIS A 148 14.19 -7.61 14.28
CA HIS A 148 15.12 -8.20 15.24
C HIS A 148 15.68 -7.18 16.24
N PHE A 149 16.20 -6.04 15.76
CA PHE A 149 16.73 -5.00 16.64
C PHE A 149 15.63 -4.40 17.55
N MET A 150 14.44 -4.25 17.04
CA MET A 150 13.32 -3.72 17.81
C MET A 150 12.86 -4.70 18.88
N ARG A 151 12.85 -6.00 18.60
CA ARG A 151 12.48 -7.06 19.55
C ARG A 151 13.48 -7.15 20.71
N ILE A 152 14.78 -7.07 20.44
CA ILE A 152 15.78 -7.17 21.51
C ILE A 152 15.99 -5.86 22.26
N LYS A 153 15.57 -4.72 21.71
CA LYS A 153 15.68 -3.36 22.30
C LYS A 153 17.09 -3.01 22.77
N LYS A 154 18.11 -3.51 22.08
CA LYS A 154 19.53 -3.34 22.43
C LYS A 154 20.38 -3.01 21.19
N GLY A 155 21.56 -2.45 21.42
CA GLY A 155 22.55 -2.18 20.39
C GLY A 155 22.44 -0.79 19.74
N LYS A 156 23.45 -0.47 18.91
CA LYS A 156 23.59 0.85 18.29
C LYS A 156 22.42 1.21 17.38
N PHE A 157 21.85 0.22 16.65
CA PHE A 157 20.69 0.44 15.78
C PHE A 157 19.48 0.90 16.60
N TYR A 158 19.12 0.17 17.67
CA TYR A 158 18.01 0.54 18.53
C TYR A 158 18.24 1.91 19.20
N HIS A 159 19.46 2.21 19.62
CA HIS A 159 19.80 3.52 20.14
C HIS A 159 19.59 4.65 19.12
N LEU A 160 19.89 4.38 17.84
CA LEU A 160 19.71 5.36 16.77
C LEU A 160 18.24 5.55 16.40
N PHE A 161 17.50 4.48 16.17
CA PHE A 161 16.21 4.48 15.51
C PHE A 161 15.05 3.98 16.37
N GLY A 162 15.31 3.33 17.52
CA GLY A 162 14.29 2.70 18.33
C GLY A 162 13.13 3.62 18.67
N LYS A 163 13.40 4.87 19.07
CA LYS A 163 12.35 5.84 19.39
C LYS A 163 11.46 6.19 18.20
N TYR A 164 12.00 6.26 17.01
CA TYR A 164 11.22 6.45 15.80
C TYR A 164 10.40 5.20 15.47
N LEU A 165 11.04 4.05 15.52
CA LEU A 165 10.41 2.78 15.15
C LEU A 165 9.38 2.28 16.17
N ASP A 166 9.46 2.73 17.43
CA ASP A 166 8.46 2.42 18.47
C ASP A 166 7.05 2.94 18.12
N ILE A 167 6.92 3.96 17.24
CA ILE A 167 5.60 4.46 16.79
C ILE A 167 4.77 3.38 16.11
N TYR A 168 5.40 2.42 15.44
CA TYR A 168 4.72 1.37 14.69
C TYR A 168 4.06 0.31 15.56
N GLN A 169 4.36 0.27 16.86
CA GLN A 169 3.63 -0.55 17.82
C GLN A 169 2.18 -0.06 18.00
N TYR A 170 1.95 1.23 17.78
CA TYR A 170 0.63 1.87 17.92
C TYR A 170 -0.09 2.08 16.58
N THR A 171 0.52 1.65 15.48
CA THR A 171 -0.03 1.88 14.14
C THR A 171 -1.10 0.86 13.82
N ASN A 172 -2.26 1.33 13.41
CA ASN A 172 -3.28 0.50 12.78
C ASN A 172 -2.96 0.39 11.28
N LEU A 173 -2.75 -0.83 10.81
CA LEU A 173 -2.44 -1.14 9.41
C LEU A 173 -3.64 -1.77 8.67
N ASP A 174 -4.84 -1.69 9.21
CA ASP A 174 -6.05 -2.30 8.63
C ASP A 174 -6.36 -1.82 7.21
N ASN A 175 -5.86 -0.65 6.82
CA ASN A 175 -6.02 -0.14 5.45
C ASN A 175 -5.14 -0.85 4.42
N TYR A 176 -4.14 -1.62 4.84
CA TYR A 176 -3.27 -2.37 3.94
C TYR A 176 -3.89 -3.74 3.62
N PRO A 177 -4.05 -4.10 2.34
CA PRO A 177 -4.74 -5.33 1.95
C PRO A 177 -4.15 -6.62 2.50
N ILE A 178 -2.87 -6.64 2.85
CA ILE A 178 -2.22 -7.80 3.48
C ILE A 178 -2.73 -8.10 4.89
N PHE A 179 -3.44 -7.16 5.53
CA PHE A 179 -4.09 -7.32 6.83
C PHE A 179 -5.61 -7.47 6.71
N TYR A 180 -6.15 -7.57 5.50
CA TYR A 180 -7.57 -7.83 5.31
C TYR A 180 -7.94 -9.22 5.81
N SER A 181 -9.12 -9.34 6.40
CA SER A 181 -9.67 -10.63 6.80
C SER A 181 -9.91 -11.52 5.57
N LYS A 182 -10.01 -12.82 5.81
CA LYS A 182 -10.35 -13.76 4.73
C LYS A 182 -11.68 -13.38 4.06
N GLU A 183 -12.68 -12.96 4.83
CA GLU A 183 -13.99 -12.54 4.32
C GLU A 183 -13.88 -11.30 3.40
N GLU A 184 -13.06 -10.30 3.79
CA GLU A 184 -12.80 -9.11 2.98
C GLU A 184 -12.09 -9.48 1.66
N ILE A 185 -11.15 -10.42 1.70
CA ILE A 185 -10.42 -10.90 0.52
C ILE A 185 -11.35 -11.73 -0.39
N ASP A 186 -12.12 -12.65 0.18
CA ASP A 186 -13.04 -13.51 -0.58
C ASP A 186 -14.14 -12.69 -1.27
N PHE A 187 -14.58 -11.59 -0.68
CA PHE A 187 -15.56 -10.69 -1.27
C PHE A 187 -15.09 -10.12 -2.63
N ILE A 188 -13.81 -9.78 -2.74
CA ILE A 188 -13.22 -9.23 -3.97
C ILE A 188 -12.57 -10.30 -4.86
N SER A 189 -12.78 -11.59 -4.58
CA SER A 189 -12.08 -12.71 -5.22
C SER A 189 -12.16 -12.76 -6.75
N GLN A 190 -13.17 -12.14 -7.34
CA GLN A 190 -13.36 -12.09 -8.80
C GLN A 190 -12.75 -10.85 -9.46
N THR A 191 -12.11 -9.99 -8.69
CA THR A 191 -11.45 -8.79 -9.20
C THR A 191 -9.98 -9.06 -9.52
N ASN A 192 -9.43 -8.20 -10.35
CA ASN A 192 -7.99 -8.23 -10.61
C ASN A 192 -7.16 -7.81 -9.40
N PHE A 193 -7.73 -7.00 -8.55
CA PHE A 193 -7.09 -6.58 -7.31
C PHE A 193 -6.85 -7.76 -6.35
N TYR A 194 -7.76 -8.74 -6.34
CA TYR A 194 -7.58 -9.99 -5.61
C TYR A 194 -6.29 -10.74 -6.03
N ASP A 195 -6.01 -10.82 -7.33
CA ASP A 195 -4.81 -11.51 -7.81
C ASP A 195 -3.52 -10.84 -7.32
N GLU A 196 -3.52 -9.51 -7.19
CA GLU A 196 -2.37 -8.78 -6.66
C GLU A 196 -2.20 -8.98 -5.16
N ILE A 197 -3.30 -8.98 -4.41
CA ILE A 197 -3.27 -9.29 -2.96
C ILE A 197 -2.77 -10.71 -2.75
N ASN A 198 -3.29 -11.69 -3.48
CA ASN A 198 -2.86 -13.09 -3.33
C ASN A 198 -1.38 -13.28 -3.65
N ARG A 199 -0.87 -12.63 -4.69
CA ARG A 199 0.57 -12.67 -4.98
C ARG A 199 1.41 -12.07 -3.85
N ALA A 200 0.94 -10.98 -3.25
CA ALA A 200 1.59 -10.38 -2.09
C ALA A 200 1.57 -11.32 -0.87
N LEU A 201 0.41 -11.91 -0.57
CA LEU A 201 0.26 -12.86 0.53
C LEU A 201 1.12 -14.12 0.35
N ASN A 202 1.16 -14.70 -0.86
CA ASN A 202 2.02 -15.83 -1.19
C ASN A 202 3.51 -15.48 -1.04
N SER A 203 3.90 -14.26 -1.44
CA SER A 203 5.28 -13.79 -1.24
C SER A 203 5.63 -13.70 0.25
N ILE A 204 4.74 -13.15 1.06
CA ILE A 204 4.91 -13.04 2.51
C ILE A 204 4.97 -14.43 3.16
N GLU A 205 4.11 -15.36 2.75
CA GLU A 205 4.13 -16.74 3.24
C GLU A 205 5.46 -17.43 2.92
N ASN A 206 6.01 -17.22 1.74
CA ASN A 206 7.33 -17.74 1.36
C ASN A 206 8.45 -17.10 2.20
N GLU A 207 8.41 -15.78 2.41
CA GLU A 207 9.34 -15.09 3.31
C GLU A 207 9.27 -15.67 4.73
N GLN A 208 8.06 -15.93 5.24
CA GLN A 208 7.85 -16.56 6.53
C GLN A 208 8.45 -17.96 6.59
N LYS A 209 8.24 -18.79 5.55
CA LYS A 209 8.83 -20.13 5.45
C LYS A 209 10.36 -20.09 5.48
N ILE A 210 10.97 -19.14 4.79
CA ILE A 210 12.42 -18.93 4.84
C ILE A 210 12.88 -18.59 6.26
N LEU A 211 12.19 -17.67 6.93
CA LEU A 211 12.55 -17.28 8.30
C LEU A 211 12.43 -18.43 9.28
N THR A 212 11.37 -19.24 9.19
CA THR A 212 11.08 -20.32 10.13
C THR A 212 11.90 -21.58 9.85
N ASN A 213 11.95 -22.04 8.60
CA ASN A 213 12.50 -23.34 8.22
C ASN A 213 14.01 -23.25 7.95
N ASP A 214 14.43 -22.30 7.11
CA ASP A 214 15.80 -22.21 6.64
C ASP A 214 16.71 -21.49 7.64
N LEU A 215 16.20 -20.42 8.23
CA LEU A 215 16.97 -19.61 9.17
C LEU A 215 16.77 -20.04 10.63
N LYS A 216 15.75 -20.84 10.93
CA LYS A 216 15.36 -21.25 12.30
C LYS A 216 15.27 -20.06 13.26
N TYR A 217 14.84 -18.94 12.72
CA TYR A 217 14.95 -17.65 13.38
C TYR A 217 13.71 -17.31 14.21
N PHE A 218 12.56 -17.86 13.86
CA PHE A 218 11.31 -17.40 14.41
C PHE A 218 10.78 -18.22 15.56
N SER A 219 10.57 -17.50 16.65
CA SER A 219 9.47 -17.77 17.56
C SER A 219 8.47 -16.61 17.42
N SER A 220 7.41 -16.81 16.69
CA SER A 220 6.09 -16.30 17.05
C SER A 220 5.54 -14.93 16.64
N ASP A 221 6.25 -13.88 16.26
CA ASP A 221 5.57 -12.60 16.00
C ASP A 221 5.60 -12.21 14.51
N LEU A 222 4.78 -12.94 13.72
CA LEU A 222 4.56 -12.61 12.31
C LEU A 222 3.98 -11.21 12.13
N GLU A 223 3.09 -10.78 13.01
CA GLU A 223 2.45 -9.46 12.94
C GLU A 223 3.47 -8.34 13.09
N ALA A 224 4.39 -8.45 14.05
CA ALA A 224 5.46 -7.47 14.20
C ALA A 224 6.37 -7.40 12.97
N PHE A 225 6.75 -8.55 12.39
CA PHE A 225 7.51 -8.60 11.15
C PHE A 225 6.77 -7.90 10.00
N LEU A 226 5.48 -8.19 9.82
CA LEU A 226 4.65 -7.59 8.78
C LEU A 226 4.52 -6.07 8.96
N LYS A 227 4.39 -5.59 10.20
CA LYS A 227 4.38 -4.14 10.49
C LYS A 227 5.67 -3.46 10.01
N TYR A 228 6.83 -3.99 10.35
CA TYR A 228 8.10 -3.42 9.89
C TYR A 228 8.30 -3.57 8.38
N ARG A 229 7.79 -4.65 7.80
CA ARG A 229 7.84 -4.86 6.37
C ARG A 229 7.04 -3.81 5.61
N VAL A 230 5.80 -3.54 6.04
CA VAL A 230 4.95 -2.49 5.47
C VAL A 230 5.58 -1.12 5.66
N LEU A 231 6.09 -0.83 6.86
CA LEU A 231 6.82 0.39 7.16
C LEU A 231 7.94 0.65 6.15
N ILE A 232 8.82 -0.33 5.97
CA ILE A 232 9.97 -0.18 5.09
C ILE A 232 9.50 0.04 3.66
N LEU A 233 8.54 -0.75 3.20
CA LEU A 233 8.01 -0.65 1.85
C LEU A 233 7.36 0.73 1.60
N SER A 234 6.56 1.21 2.56
CA SER A 234 5.84 2.48 2.42
C SER A 234 6.73 3.72 2.56
N ASN A 235 7.87 3.62 3.25
CA ASN A 235 8.79 4.74 3.50
C ASN A 235 10.10 4.67 2.73
N SER A 236 10.23 3.71 1.83
CA SER A 236 11.46 3.55 1.05
C SER A 236 11.42 4.35 -0.24
N ILE A 237 12.57 4.95 -0.56
CA ILE A 237 12.86 5.56 -1.85
C ILE A 237 14.13 4.95 -2.40
N ASN A 238 14.08 4.49 -3.65
CA ASN A 238 15.27 4.03 -4.36
C ASN A 238 15.93 5.23 -5.06
N LYS A 239 17.20 5.45 -4.76
CA LYS A 239 18.04 6.44 -5.42
C LYS A 239 19.42 5.84 -5.67
N ASN A 240 19.87 5.88 -6.91
CA ASN A 240 21.19 5.33 -7.31
C ASN A 240 21.37 3.86 -6.90
N ASN A 241 20.35 3.04 -7.10
CA ASN A 241 20.30 1.62 -6.71
C ASN A 241 20.49 1.35 -5.20
N ILE A 242 20.29 2.36 -4.37
CA ILE A 242 20.24 2.21 -2.92
C ILE A 242 18.82 2.50 -2.44
N THR A 243 18.29 1.60 -1.62
CA THR A 243 17.00 1.80 -0.95
C THR A 243 17.21 2.53 0.37
N TYR A 244 16.56 3.65 0.52
CA TYR A 244 16.57 4.49 1.72
C TYR A 244 15.21 4.43 2.39
N VAL A 245 15.13 4.02 3.66
CA VAL A 245 13.96 4.24 4.50
C VAL A 245 14.12 5.58 5.20
N ILE A 246 13.17 6.47 5.00
CA ILE A 246 13.26 7.89 5.35
C ILE A 246 12.35 8.16 6.55
N PRO A 247 12.91 8.45 7.74
CA PRO A 247 12.12 8.80 8.92
C PRO A 247 11.20 10.01 8.68
N PHE A 248 10.00 9.97 9.26
CA PHE A 248 8.94 10.98 9.13
C PHE A 248 8.30 11.13 7.74
N TYR A 249 8.75 10.39 6.71
CA TYR A 249 8.10 10.46 5.39
C TYR A 249 6.64 9.95 5.45
N ASP A 250 6.38 8.99 6.32
CA ASP A 250 5.06 8.42 6.62
C ASP A 250 4.18 9.32 7.51
N SER A 251 4.76 10.33 8.14
CA SER A 251 4.02 11.34 8.90
C SER A 251 3.39 12.44 8.03
N PHE A 252 3.50 12.32 6.72
CA PHE A 252 2.82 13.18 5.75
C PHE A 252 1.75 12.38 5.02
N LYS A 253 0.62 13.04 4.75
CA LYS A 253 -0.31 12.53 3.75
C LYS A 253 0.39 12.47 2.39
N ARG A 254 0.07 11.48 1.59
CA ARG A 254 0.71 11.27 0.29
C ARG A 254 -0.31 11.26 -0.82
N ASP A 255 0.05 11.82 -1.96
CA ASP A 255 -0.72 11.70 -3.19
C ASP A 255 0.21 11.66 -4.41
N ILE A 256 -0.34 11.27 -5.56
CA ILE A 256 0.36 11.09 -6.82
C ILE A 256 0.19 12.25 -7.79
N PHE A 257 -0.64 13.24 -7.46
CA PHE A 257 -0.95 14.36 -8.30
C PHE A 257 -0.34 15.66 -7.77
N GLU A 258 0.50 16.29 -8.59
CA GLU A 258 1.22 17.52 -8.24
C GLU A 258 0.29 18.68 -7.87
N ASN A 259 -0.85 18.79 -8.57
CA ASN A 259 -1.81 19.89 -8.36
C ASN A 259 -2.54 19.86 -7.01
N ILE A 260 -2.52 18.74 -6.30
CA ILE A 260 -3.11 18.60 -4.95
C ILE A 260 -2.05 18.46 -3.86
N CYS A 261 -0.79 18.28 -4.23
CA CYS A 261 0.32 18.15 -3.30
C CYS A 261 0.86 19.52 -2.89
N ASP A 262 1.29 19.61 -1.65
CA ASP A 262 1.87 20.81 -1.05
C ASP A 262 3.39 20.80 -1.09
N ALA A 263 3.97 19.59 -1.08
CA ALA A 263 5.41 19.39 -0.98
C ALA A 263 5.87 18.19 -1.82
N LYS A 264 7.16 18.08 -2.05
CA LYS A 264 7.83 16.94 -2.67
C LYS A 264 9.07 16.55 -1.89
N ILE A 265 9.55 15.33 -2.12
CA ILE A 265 10.81 14.86 -1.56
C ILE A 265 11.93 15.04 -2.58
N GLU A 266 13.05 15.59 -2.13
CA GLU A 266 14.24 15.83 -2.94
C GLU A 266 15.48 15.26 -2.25
N TYR A 267 16.43 14.79 -3.04
CA TYR A 267 17.75 14.37 -2.54
C TYR A 267 18.78 15.44 -2.86
N ASP A 268 19.38 15.99 -1.81
CA ASP A 268 20.49 16.92 -1.94
C ASP A 268 21.82 16.14 -2.00
N ASN A 269 22.47 16.19 -3.17
CA ASN A 269 23.73 15.50 -3.40
C ASN A 269 24.92 16.09 -2.60
N ILE A 270 24.84 17.37 -2.24
CA ILE A 270 25.93 18.07 -1.51
C ILE A 270 25.90 17.63 -0.05
N THR A 271 24.77 17.76 0.61
CA THR A 271 24.59 17.41 2.02
C THR A 271 24.29 15.92 2.21
N GLN A 272 24.01 15.19 1.14
CA GLN A 272 23.56 13.79 1.14
C GLN A 272 22.36 13.59 2.08
N SER A 273 21.42 14.54 2.04
CA SER A 273 20.18 14.53 2.83
C SER A 273 18.96 14.35 1.94
N PHE A 274 17.89 13.79 2.51
CA PHE A 274 16.58 13.89 1.91
C PHE A 274 15.84 15.08 2.53
N ASN A 275 15.32 15.94 1.66
CA ASN A 275 14.57 17.12 2.06
C ASN A 275 13.13 17.01 1.57
N ILE A 276 12.18 17.32 2.44
CA ILE A 276 10.78 17.54 2.05
C ILE A 276 10.62 19.03 1.90
N VAL A 277 10.31 19.48 0.68
CA VAL A 277 10.30 20.90 0.29
C VAL A 277 8.91 21.27 -0.23
N SER A 278 8.37 22.40 0.22
CA SER A 278 7.08 22.90 -0.26
C SER A 278 7.15 23.29 -1.74
N ILE A 279 6.18 22.86 -2.53
CA ILE A 279 6.02 23.22 -3.95
C ILE A 279 4.96 24.31 -4.14
N ASN A 280 4.07 24.47 -3.17
CA ASN A 280 3.03 25.48 -3.12
C ASN A 280 3.06 26.21 -1.77
N ASN A 281 2.38 27.38 -1.69
CA ASN A 281 2.10 27.99 -0.40
C ASN A 281 1.14 27.12 0.40
N ILE A 282 1.46 26.85 1.66
CA ILE A 282 0.69 25.99 2.55
C ILE A 282 -0.03 26.89 3.56
N ALA A 283 -1.35 26.84 3.57
CA ALA A 283 -2.16 27.62 4.50
C ALA A 283 -1.97 27.12 5.95
N LYS A 284 -2.17 28.01 6.91
CA LYS A 284 -2.17 27.67 8.33
C LYS A 284 -3.19 26.57 8.67
N ASN A 285 -2.84 25.66 9.57
CA ASN A 285 -3.64 24.52 10.05
C ASN A 285 -3.99 23.49 8.95
N LYS A 286 -3.29 23.49 7.84
CA LYS A 286 -3.47 22.52 6.76
C LYS A 286 -2.65 21.27 7.03
N GLU A 287 -3.23 20.08 6.85
CA GLU A 287 -2.49 18.83 6.71
C GLU A 287 -1.67 18.86 5.42
N ILE A 288 -0.40 18.44 5.50
CA ILE A 288 0.54 18.56 4.39
C ILE A 288 0.54 17.30 3.56
N VAL A 289 0.32 17.47 2.26
CA VAL A 289 0.31 16.39 1.26
C VAL A 289 1.62 16.38 0.49
N VAL A 290 2.35 15.26 0.53
CA VAL A 290 3.64 15.10 -0.19
C VAL A 290 3.44 14.31 -1.47
N LEU A 291 3.99 14.83 -2.56
CA LEU A 291 3.99 14.20 -3.87
C LEU A 291 4.84 12.92 -3.85
N MET A 292 4.24 11.84 -4.29
CA MET A 292 4.93 10.57 -4.49
C MET A 292 4.95 10.17 -5.98
N LYS A 293 5.73 9.15 -6.32
CA LYS A 293 5.78 8.61 -7.67
C LYS A 293 4.39 8.14 -8.12
N ARG A 294 4.02 8.52 -9.34
CA ARG A 294 2.75 8.11 -9.96
C ARG A 294 2.68 6.59 -10.13
N MET A 295 1.61 5.98 -9.65
CA MET A 295 1.34 4.56 -9.74
C MET A 295 -0.17 4.27 -9.70
N PRO A 296 -0.63 3.06 -10.11
CA PRO A 296 -2.04 2.68 -10.06
C PRO A 296 -2.60 2.65 -8.63
N ASN A 297 -3.91 2.92 -8.46
CA ASN A 297 -4.57 2.86 -7.15
C ASN A 297 -4.44 1.51 -6.45
N LYS A 298 -4.45 0.40 -7.18
CA LYS A 298 -4.22 -0.94 -6.61
C LYS A 298 -2.81 -1.06 -6.00
N SER A 299 -1.79 -0.50 -6.64
CA SER A 299 -0.43 -0.48 -6.11
C SER A 299 -0.30 0.51 -4.95
N THR A 300 -0.94 1.71 -5.02
CA THR A 300 -0.91 2.65 -3.89
C THR A 300 -1.64 2.08 -2.67
N LEU A 301 -2.73 1.34 -2.87
CA LEU A 301 -3.41 0.67 -1.76
C LEU A 301 -2.57 -0.47 -1.18
N LEU A 302 -2.00 -1.32 -2.05
CA LEU A 302 -1.23 -2.48 -1.62
C LEU A 302 0.04 -2.10 -0.83
N TYR A 303 0.74 -1.05 -1.29
CA TYR A 303 2.05 -0.66 -0.74
C TYR A 303 1.98 0.47 0.29
N PHE A 304 0.96 1.33 0.21
CA PHE A 304 0.89 2.56 1.01
C PHE A 304 -0.42 2.72 1.78
N GLY A 305 -1.38 1.83 1.61
CA GLY A 305 -2.63 1.81 2.36
C GLY A 305 -3.64 2.90 1.96
N PHE A 306 -3.50 3.53 0.79
CA PHE A 306 -4.44 4.55 0.31
C PHE A 306 -4.72 4.47 -1.19
N THR A 307 -5.77 5.17 -1.65
CA THR A 307 -6.08 5.39 -3.06
C THR A 307 -6.28 6.89 -3.32
N SER A 308 -5.87 7.34 -4.50
CA SER A 308 -6.14 8.71 -4.96
C SER A 308 -7.44 8.76 -5.78
N GLU A 309 -8.28 9.77 -5.55
CA GLU A 309 -9.62 9.88 -6.15
C GLU A 309 -9.57 10.05 -7.67
N ASN A 310 -8.67 10.90 -8.16
CA ASN A 310 -8.57 11.25 -9.57
C ASN A 310 -7.56 10.41 -10.33
N ASN A 311 -7.14 9.28 -9.77
CA ASN A 311 -6.12 8.44 -10.37
C ASN A 311 -6.67 7.63 -11.55
N ASN A 312 -6.48 8.15 -12.74
CA ASN A 312 -6.77 7.46 -13.99
C ASN A 312 -5.59 6.62 -14.50
N PHE A 313 -4.49 6.53 -13.72
CA PHE A 313 -3.36 5.70 -14.08
C PHE A 313 -3.69 4.24 -13.83
N ILE A 314 -3.76 3.52 -14.91
CA ILE A 314 -4.14 2.12 -14.95
C ILE A 314 -2.86 1.32 -15.12
N GLY A 315 -2.50 0.53 -14.11
CA GLY A 315 -1.50 -0.51 -14.30
C GLY A 315 -2.03 -1.58 -15.28
N SER A 316 -1.21 -2.58 -15.54
CA SER A 316 -1.53 -3.68 -16.45
C SER A 316 -2.93 -4.28 -16.21
N TYR A 317 -3.61 -4.55 -17.29
CA TYR A 317 -4.98 -5.02 -17.37
C TYR A 317 -5.14 -6.52 -17.09
N PRO A 318 -6.21 -6.96 -16.38
CA PRO A 318 -6.61 -8.37 -16.36
C PRO A 318 -7.10 -8.86 -17.73
N ILE A 319 -7.68 -7.92 -18.48
CA ILE A 319 -8.15 -8.15 -19.84
C ILE A 319 -7.01 -8.56 -20.77
N GLU A 320 -5.78 -8.12 -20.52
CA GLU A 320 -4.61 -8.65 -21.24
C GLU A 320 -4.37 -10.13 -20.96
N LYS A 321 -4.53 -10.59 -19.72
CA LYS A 321 -4.46 -12.03 -19.40
C LYS A 321 -5.57 -12.81 -20.11
N LEU A 322 -6.80 -12.32 -20.07
CA LEU A 322 -7.93 -12.95 -20.76
C LEU A 322 -7.73 -12.92 -22.28
N ASN A 323 -7.32 -11.80 -22.84
CA ASN A 323 -7.03 -11.65 -24.26
C ASN A 323 -5.83 -12.50 -24.71
N ASN A 324 -4.77 -12.57 -23.92
CA ASN A 324 -3.60 -13.39 -24.26
C ASN A 324 -3.91 -14.88 -24.17
N LEU A 325 -4.69 -15.32 -23.20
CA LEU A 325 -5.19 -16.70 -23.11
C LEU A 325 -6.11 -17.04 -24.28
N LEU A 326 -7.02 -16.15 -24.66
CA LEU A 326 -7.89 -16.31 -25.82
C LEU A 326 -7.08 -16.37 -27.12
N ARG A 327 -6.09 -15.51 -27.30
CA ARG A 327 -5.20 -15.49 -28.47
C ARG A 327 -4.37 -16.75 -28.61
N GLN A 328 -3.70 -17.18 -27.52
CA GLN A 328 -2.89 -18.40 -27.55
C GLN A 328 -3.72 -19.64 -27.88
N ARG A 329 -4.95 -19.73 -27.40
CA ARG A 329 -5.84 -20.87 -27.62
C ARG A 329 -6.53 -20.85 -28.98
N LEU A 330 -6.81 -19.65 -29.49
CA LEU A 330 -7.49 -19.48 -30.78
C LEU A 330 -6.51 -19.40 -31.94
N LYS A 331 -5.18 -19.42 -31.70
CA LYS A 331 -4.13 -19.18 -32.72
C LYS A 331 -4.40 -17.89 -33.53
N LEU A 332 -4.87 -16.84 -32.86
CA LEU A 332 -5.24 -15.58 -33.49
C LEU A 332 -4.02 -14.67 -33.67
N ASP A 333 -3.99 -13.97 -34.81
CA ASP A 333 -2.89 -13.07 -35.15
C ASP A 333 -2.78 -11.91 -34.14
N LEU A 334 -1.57 -11.70 -33.63
CA LEU A 334 -1.27 -10.75 -32.54
C LEU A 334 -1.33 -9.27 -32.96
N ASN A 335 -1.46 -8.99 -34.28
CA ASN A 335 -1.28 -7.62 -34.79
C ASN A 335 -2.51 -6.72 -34.72
N VAL A 336 -3.64 -7.20 -34.23
CA VAL A 336 -4.93 -6.47 -34.28
C VAL A 336 -5.18 -5.50 -33.14
N LEU A 337 -4.38 -5.51 -32.07
CA LEU A 337 -4.53 -4.57 -30.96
C LEU A 337 -3.18 -4.02 -30.51
N PRO A 338 -3.02 -2.69 -30.43
CA PRO A 338 -1.80 -2.08 -29.90
C PRO A 338 -1.72 -2.32 -28.40
N ILE A 339 -1.04 -3.38 -27.99
CA ILE A 339 -0.76 -3.66 -26.58
C ILE A 339 0.75 -3.55 -26.39
N ASN A 340 1.17 -2.42 -25.86
CA ASN A 340 2.52 -2.25 -25.37
C ASN A 340 2.63 -2.83 -23.96
N ARG A 341 3.21 -4.01 -23.85
CA ARG A 341 4.02 -4.63 -22.77
C ARG A 341 3.61 -6.06 -22.43
N THR A 342 4.57 -6.93 -22.61
CA THR A 342 4.65 -8.34 -22.21
C THR A 342 4.75 -8.48 -20.69
N TYR A 343 3.88 -9.34 -20.11
CA TYR A 343 4.10 -9.96 -18.80
C TYR A 343 3.93 -11.47 -18.91
N ASP A 344 4.79 -12.19 -18.21
CA ASP A 344 5.01 -13.62 -18.23
C ASP A 344 3.78 -14.42 -17.76
N ILE A 345 3.38 -15.45 -18.52
CA ILE A 345 2.19 -16.27 -18.27
C ILE A 345 2.65 -17.62 -17.68
N SER A 346 3.34 -17.64 -16.58
CA SER A 346 3.79 -18.91 -15.98
C SER A 346 2.88 -19.52 -14.91
N ASP A 347 1.75 -18.90 -14.54
CA ASP A 347 0.89 -19.42 -13.47
C ASP A 347 -0.28 -20.26 -14.02
N GLY A 348 -0.08 -21.60 -14.01
CA GLY A 348 -1.12 -22.59 -14.33
C GLY A 348 -2.34 -22.63 -13.39
N ASN A 349 -2.29 -21.93 -12.26
CA ASN A 349 -3.33 -21.98 -11.24
C ASN A 349 -4.64 -21.24 -11.57
N PHE A 350 -4.62 -20.30 -12.51
CA PHE A 350 -5.84 -19.63 -12.98
C PHE A 350 -6.79 -20.56 -13.75
N ILE A 351 -6.26 -21.63 -14.30
CA ILE A 351 -6.99 -22.58 -15.15
C ILE A 351 -7.85 -23.54 -14.32
N ASN A 352 -7.42 -23.91 -13.12
CA ASN A 352 -8.06 -24.94 -12.32
C ASN A 352 -9.34 -24.51 -11.58
N ASN A 353 -9.51 -23.21 -11.35
CA ASN A 353 -10.67 -22.72 -10.59
C ASN A 353 -11.90 -22.38 -11.46
N ASN A 354 -11.83 -22.57 -12.80
CA ASN A 354 -12.90 -22.18 -13.72
C ASN A 354 -13.17 -23.20 -14.84
N ILE A 355 -13.26 -24.48 -14.51
CA ILE A 355 -13.55 -25.56 -15.51
C ILE A 355 -14.91 -25.34 -16.21
N GLU A 356 -15.91 -24.82 -15.52
CA GLU A 356 -17.23 -24.46 -16.11
C GLU A 356 -17.12 -23.27 -17.07
N SER A 357 -16.37 -22.24 -16.69
CA SER A 357 -16.06 -21.09 -17.57
C SER A 357 -15.29 -21.51 -18.83
N TYR A 358 -14.48 -22.56 -18.72
CA TYR A 358 -13.72 -23.09 -19.86
C TYR A 358 -14.59 -23.81 -20.88
N LYS A 359 -15.59 -24.61 -20.44
CA LYS A 359 -16.56 -25.27 -21.33
C LYS A 359 -17.38 -24.23 -22.08
N SER A 360 -17.96 -23.27 -21.37
CA SER A 360 -18.72 -22.16 -21.96
C SER A 360 -17.90 -21.35 -22.95
N LEU A 361 -16.62 -21.11 -22.65
CA LEU A 361 -15.70 -20.40 -23.54
C LEU A 361 -15.43 -21.19 -24.81
N LYS A 362 -15.20 -22.50 -24.72
CA LYS A 362 -14.97 -23.38 -25.89
C LYS A 362 -16.20 -23.42 -26.81
N GLU A 363 -17.40 -23.54 -26.27
CA GLU A 363 -18.64 -23.51 -27.03
C GLU A 363 -18.85 -22.15 -27.73
N LYS A 364 -18.53 -21.04 -27.07
CA LYS A 364 -18.56 -19.70 -27.68
C LYS A 364 -17.52 -19.56 -28.79
N ILE A 365 -16.30 -20.11 -28.62
CA ILE A 365 -15.24 -20.12 -29.63
C ILE A 365 -15.68 -20.84 -30.88
N ASP A 366 -16.23 -22.04 -30.75
CA ASP A 366 -16.68 -22.85 -31.88
C ASP A 366 -17.81 -22.17 -32.65
N LYS A 367 -18.72 -21.46 -31.95
CA LYS A 367 -19.80 -20.68 -32.56
C LYS A 367 -19.32 -19.54 -33.45
N TYR A 368 -18.18 -18.92 -33.12
CA TYR A 368 -17.70 -17.72 -33.83
C TYR A 368 -16.52 -18.01 -34.79
N LYS A 369 -16.01 -19.24 -34.83
CA LYS A 369 -14.82 -19.63 -35.57
C LYS A 369 -14.85 -19.32 -37.08
N ASN A 370 -16.04 -19.33 -37.68
CA ASN A 370 -16.22 -19.08 -39.10
C ASN A 370 -16.73 -17.65 -39.41
N ASN A 371 -16.77 -16.76 -38.45
CA ASN A 371 -17.24 -15.39 -38.61
C ASN A 371 -16.04 -14.43 -38.67
N PRO A 372 -15.83 -13.62 -39.71
CA PRO A 372 -14.71 -12.66 -39.82
C PRO A 372 -14.59 -11.64 -38.69
N ILE A 373 -15.70 -11.40 -37.99
CA ILE A 373 -15.77 -10.53 -36.79
C ILE A 373 -16.02 -11.33 -35.51
N GLY A 374 -16.00 -12.64 -35.58
CA GLY A 374 -16.33 -13.55 -34.46
C GLY A 374 -15.45 -13.37 -33.27
N GLU A 375 -14.16 -13.07 -33.46
CA GLU A 375 -13.22 -12.77 -32.41
C GLU A 375 -13.63 -11.56 -31.56
N TYR A 376 -14.03 -10.48 -32.22
CA TYR A 376 -14.45 -9.26 -31.53
C TYR A 376 -15.75 -9.45 -30.77
N ILE A 377 -16.68 -10.23 -31.33
CA ILE A 377 -17.95 -10.59 -30.67
C ILE A 377 -17.66 -11.45 -29.45
N LEU A 378 -16.80 -12.46 -29.58
CA LEU A 378 -16.40 -13.31 -28.45
C LEU A 378 -15.75 -12.53 -27.33
N MET A 379 -14.85 -11.60 -27.67
CA MET A 379 -14.25 -10.71 -26.68
C MET A 379 -15.27 -9.82 -25.98
N LYS A 380 -16.22 -9.27 -26.73
CA LYS A 380 -17.31 -8.46 -26.21
C LYS A 380 -18.16 -9.27 -25.23
N ASP A 381 -18.65 -10.44 -25.64
CA ASP A 381 -19.50 -11.30 -24.81
C ASP A 381 -18.80 -11.68 -23.48
N ASN A 382 -17.50 -12.00 -23.53
CA ASN A 382 -16.75 -12.30 -22.34
C ASN A 382 -16.57 -11.10 -21.41
N LEU A 383 -16.39 -9.89 -21.97
CA LEU A 383 -16.31 -8.67 -21.15
C LEU A 383 -17.66 -8.29 -20.55
N GLU A 384 -18.77 -8.52 -21.26
CA GLU A 384 -20.11 -8.33 -20.74
C GLU A 384 -20.41 -9.30 -19.58
N ASP A 385 -20.04 -10.57 -19.72
CA ASP A 385 -20.16 -11.54 -18.64
C ASP A 385 -19.27 -11.18 -17.45
N TYR A 386 -18.03 -10.72 -17.72
CA TYR A 386 -17.14 -10.25 -16.67
C TYR A 386 -17.69 -9.00 -15.96
N LEU A 387 -18.28 -8.06 -16.69
CA LEU A 387 -18.91 -6.87 -16.11
C LEU A 387 -20.04 -7.21 -15.15
N LYS A 388 -20.86 -8.23 -15.46
CA LYS A 388 -21.95 -8.71 -14.58
C LYS A 388 -21.46 -9.17 -13.20
N LEU A 389 -20.20 -9.66 -13.11
CA LEU A 389 -19.62 -10.05 -11.82
C LEU A 389 -19.48 -8.87 -10.86
N TYR A 390 -19.42 -7.65 -11.40
CA TYR A 390 -19.31 -6.42 -10.60
C TYR A 390 -20.66 -5.94 -10.05
N ASP A 391 -21.78 -6.53 -10.48
CA ASP A 391 -23.13 -6.16 -10.00
C ASP A 391 -23.34 -6.55 -8.52
N LYS A 392 -22.54 -7.50 -8.02
CA LYS A 392 -22.55 -7.88 -6.59
C LYS A 392 -21.96 -6.80 -5.67
N PHE A 393 -21.15 -5.86 -6.22
CA PHE A 393 -20.48 -4.83 -5.44
C PHE A 393 -21.42 -3.63 -5.23
N THR A 394 -22.40 -3.80 -4.35
CA THR A 394 -23.32 -2.74 -3.94
C THR A 394 -22.85 -2.04 -2.67
N ASP A 395 -23.33 -0.83 -2.43
CA ASP A 395 -22.95 -0.04 -1.25
C ASP A 395 -23.29 -0.76 0.06
N GLY A 396 -24.44 -1.44 0.14
CA GLY A 396 -24.83 -2.22 1.31
C GLY A 396 -23.83 -3.33 1.61
N LYS A 397 -23.41 -4.08 0.60
CA LYS A 397 -22.44 -5.19 0.75
C LYS A 397 -21.07 -4.72 1.18
N PHE A 398 -20.57 -3.60 0.68
CA PHE A 398 -19.31 -3.03 1.17
C PHE A 398 -19.38 -2.69 2.65
N ASN A 399 -20.51 -2.10 3.10
CA ASN A 399 -20.68 -1.71 4.50
C ASN A 399 -20.85 -2.92 5.44
N GLU A 400 -21.35 -4.06 4.92
CA GLU A 400 -21.42 -5.32 5.66
C GLU A 400 -20.06 -5.98 5.86
N ILE A 401 -19.18 -5.93 4.85
CA ILE A 401 -17.92 -6.70 4.80
C ILE A 401 -16.73 -5.88 5.32
N TYR A 402 -16.62 -4.61 4.90
CA TYR A 402 -15.47 -3.78 5.26
C TYR A 402 -15.80 -2.85 6.43
N TYR A 403 -14.94 -2.87 7.44
CA TYR A 403 -15.03 -1.97 8.59
C TYR A 403 -14.14 -0.74 8.39
N GLY A 404 -14.69 0.45 8.68
CA GLY A 404 -13.99 1.72 8.56
C GLY A 404 -14.17 2.40 7.20
N ASN A 405 -14.52 3.68 7.25
CA ASN A 405 -14.85 4.49 6.06
C ASN A 405 -13.72 4.50 5.02
N GLN A 406 -12.46 4.60 5.46
CA GLN A 406 -11.33 4.70 4.53
C GLN A 406 -11.10 3.38 3.77
N LYS A 407 -11.24 2.23 4.42
CA LYS A 407 -11.12 0.91 3.78
C LYS A 407 -12.20 0.73 2.70
N ILE A 408 -13.46 1.06 3.05
CA ILE A 408 -14.59 1.04 2.12
C ILE A 408 -14.31 1.93 0.90
N ILE A 409 -13.91 3.18 1.12
CA ILE A 409 -13.61 4.14 0.06
C ILE A 409 -12.51 3.61 -0.86
N ASN A 410 -11.44 3.09 -0.31
CA ASN A 410 -10.29 2.58 -1.07
C ASN A 410 -10.70 1.41 -1.96
N VAL A 411 -11.41 0.41 -1.42
CA VAL A 411 -11.83 -0.76 -2.19
C VAL A 411 -12.85 -0.38 -3.26
N LYS A 412 -13.85 0.46 -2.94
CA LYS A 412 -14.81 0.98 -3.92
C LYS A 412 -14.14 1.70 -5.09
N ARG A 413 -13.14 2.53 -4.83
CA ARG A 413 -12.40 3.24 -5.89
C ARG A 413 -11.73 2.27 -6.86
N ILE A 414 -11.12 1.20 -6.34
CA ILE A 414 -10.49 0.18 -7.20
C ILE A 414 -11.54 -0.55 -8.04
N ILE A 415 -12.61 -1.03 -7.40
CA ILE A 415 -13.70 -1.75 -8.08
C ILE A 415 -14.33 -0.88 -9.18
N ASN A 416 -14.68 0.37 -8.87
CA ASN A 416 -15.27 1.29 -9.84
C ASN A 416 -14.31 1.60 -11.00
N MET A 417 -13.01 1.68 -10.73
CA MET A 417 -12.01 1.88 -11.77
C MET A 417 -11.92 0.66 -12.68
N GLU A 418 -11.86 -0.55 -12.14
CA GLU A 418 -11.87 -1.78 -12.92
C GLU A 418 -13.15 -1.89 -13.78
N LYS A 419 -14.33 -1.61 -13.19
CA LYS A 419 -15.60 -1.59 -13.93
C LYS A 419 -15.57 -0.62 -15.10
N LYS A 420 -15.16 0.63 -14.86
CA LYS A 420 -15.02 1.66 -15.90
C LYS A 420 -14.09 1.24 -17.03
N LEU A 421 -13.04 0.52 -16.73
CA LEU A 421 -12.11 0.02 -17.73
C LEU A 421 -12.73 -1.02 -18.65
N ILE A 422 -13.51 -1.93 -18.08
CA ILE A 422 -14.26 -2.93 -18.84
C ILE A 422 -15.27 -2.21 -19.76
N GLU A 423 -15.99 -1.23 -19.26
CA GLU A 423 -16.96 -0.42 -20.03
C GLU A 423 -16.30 0.31 -21.20
N VAL A 424 -15.17 0.98 -20.97
CA VAL A 424 -14.39 1.65 -22.04
C VAL A 424 -14.00 0.66 -23.14
N ARG A 425 -13.58 -0.54 -22.74
CA ARG A 425 -13.18 -1.57 -23.71
C ARG A 425 -14.37 -2.14 -24.49
N LEU A 426 -15.51 -2.34 -23.82
CA LEU A 426 -16.76 -2.75 -24.48
C LEU A 426 -17.21 -1.73 -25.53
N ASN A 427 -17.13 -0.44 -25.20
CA ASN A 427 -17.45 0.64 -26.14
C ASN A 427 -16.56 0.61 -27.38
N TYR A 428 -15.25 0.41 -27.19
CA TYR A 428 -14.30 0.24 -28.29
C TYR A 428 -14.63 -0.96 -29.16
N LEU A 429 -14.89 -2.13 -28.57
CA LEU A 429 -15.22 -3.34 -29.32
C LEU A 429 -16.54 -3.20 -30.10
N ASN A 430 -17.53 -2.53 -29.52
CA ASN A 430 -18.79 -2.22 -30.20
C ASN A 430 -18.56 -1.34 -31.45
N SER A 431 -17.70 -0.32 -31.34
CA SER A 431 -17.32 0.53 -32.48
C SER A 431 -16.67 -0.32 -33.59
N VAL A 432 -15.65 -1.13 -33.24
CA VAL A 432 -14.95 -2.00 -34.22
C VAL A 432 -15.89 -2.99 -34.90
N ILE A 433 -16.79 -3.62 -34.15
CA ILE A 433 -17.77 -4.56 -34.69
C ILE A 433 -18.71 -3.86 -35.69
N ASN A 434 -19.19 -2.67 -35.35
CA ASN A 434 -20.10 -1.89 -36.21
C ASN A 434 -19.41 -1.45 -37.49
N ASP A 435 -18.17 -0.97 -37.44
CA ASP A 435 -17.40 -0.53 -38.61
C ASP A 435 -17.11 -1.71 -39.55
N LYS A 436 -16.71 -2.88 -39.01
CA LYS A 436 -16.51 -4.07 -39.82
C LYS A 436 -17.80 -4.60 -40.46
N LYS A 437 -18.94 -4.50 -39.78
CA LYS A 437 -20.25 -4.85 -40.34
C LYS A 437 -20.67 -3.94 -41.51
N LYS A 438 -20.36 -2.63 -41.42
CA LYS A 438 -20.63 -1.67 -42.49
C LYS A 438 -19.80 -1.96 -43.73
N ASN A 439 -18.51 -2.22 -43.57
CA ASN A 439 -17.60 -2.53 -44.68
C ASN A 439 -18.03 -3.82 -45.38
N GLN A 440 -18.41 -4.88 -44.68
CA GLN A 440 -18.92 -6.11 -45.29
C GLN A 440 -20.21 -5.92 -46.09
N LYS A 441 -21.04 -4.89 -45.79
CA LYS A 441 -22.24 -4.56 -46.54
C LYS A 441 -21.96 -3.74 -47.79
N GLN A 442 -20.80 -3.07 -47.87
CA GLN A 442 -20.38 -2.29 -49.03
C GLN A 442 -19.68 -3.14 -50.10
N ASP A 443 -19.16 -4.31 -49.68
CA ASP A 443 -18.48 -5.27 -50.56
C ASP A 443 -19.41 -6.32 -51.14
N LEU A 444 -20.72 -6.28 -50.79
CA LEU A 444 -21.82 -7.10 -51.36
C LEU A 444 -22.72 -6.22 -52.26
#